data_9a31298d931f0baa52f7428167f66e53
#
_entry.id   9a31298d931f0baa52f7428167f66e53
#
_cell.length_a   1.000
_cell.length_b   1.000
_cell.length_c   1.000
_cell.angle_alpha   90.00
_cell.angle_beta   90.00
_cell.angle_gamma   90.00
#
_symmetry.space_group_name_H-M   'P 1'
#
loop_
_entity.id
_entity.type
_entity.pdbx_description
1 polymer ?
#
loop_
_entity_poly.entity_id
_entity_poly.type
_entity_poly.pdbx_seq_one_letter_code
_entity_poly.pdbx_strand_id
1 'polypeptide(L)'
;MERKVKYNYDFKLRCVKEVLKNHQTVDAVSKLYGCHHTTLHDWIRFYEKYGEKGLLPRKNKVYSLLFKLKVIKAIEKDLLSFSQACIKFNIPTKSVVMNWHRNYKKDGVIGLNHKPRGKPKSMQFKRAKKKSNKPLTREEELLLENESLRAELDLLKKLEALIQQEQNKKHKP
;
A
#
# COMPACT_ATOMS: atom_id res chain seq x y z
N MET A 1 7.20 0.35 -21.06
CA MET A 1 8.41 0.98 -20.49
C MET A 1 9.08 -0.03 -19.58
N GLU A 2 10.28 -0.45 -19.89
CA GLU A 2 11.10 -1.27 -19.02
C GLU A 2 11.60 -0.44 -17.84
N ARG A 3 11.53 -1.01 -16.63
CA ARG A 3 12.07 -0.36 -15.44
C ARG A 3 13.58 -0.31 -15.51
N LYS A 4 14.16 0.88 -15.38
CA LYS A 4 15.61 1.02 -15.25
C LYS A 4 16.10 0.21 -14.05
N VAL A 5 16.93 -0.78 -14.30
CA VAL A 5 17.57 -1.58 -13.26
C VAL A 5 18.74 -0.77 -12.71
N LYS A 6 18.71 -0.42 -11.42
CA LYS A 6 19.77 0.39 -10.79
C LYS A 6 21.14 -0.29 -10.83
N TYR A 7 21.16 -1.60 -10.64
CA TYR A 7 22.37 -2.42 -10.65
C TYR A 7 22.16 -3.61 -11.59
N ASN A 8 22.99 -3.73 -12.62
CA ASN A 8 22.94 -4.87 -13.54
C ASN A 8 23.52 -6.14 -12.88
N TYR A 9 23.42 -7.27 -13.56
CA TYR A 9 23.91 -8.55 -13.06
C TYR A 9 25.42 -8.57 -12.85
N ASP A 10 26.18 -8.11 -13.83
CA ASP A 10 27.64 -8.11 -13.79
C ASP A 10 28.20 -7.27 -12.64
N PHE A 11 27.59 -6.13 -12.40
CA PHE A 11 27.93 -5.26 -11.27
C PHE A 11 27.74 -5.98 -9.94
N LYS A 12 26.60 -6.63 -9.72
CA LYS A 12 26.32 -7.40 -8.50
C LYS A 12 27.31 -8.53 -8.31
N LEU A 13 27.57 -9.28 -9.39
CA LEU A 13 28.49 -10.41 -9.37
C LEU A 13 29.91 -9.95 -9.04
N ARG A 14 30.36 -8.85 -9.60
CA ARG A 14 31.66 -8.25 -9.28
C ARG A 14 31.79 -7.90 -7.82
N CYS A 15 30.82 -7.13 -7.28
CA CYS A 15 30.81 -6.74 -5.86
C CYS A 15 30.81 -7.95 -4.92
N VAL A 16 30.05 -9.00 -5.24
CA VAL A 16 30.00 -10.22 -4.43
C VAL A 16 31.32 -10.99 -4.49
N LYS A 17 31.93 -11.09 -5.67
CA LYS A 17 33.23 -11.76 -5.85
C LYS A 17 34.36 -11.04 -5.11
N GLU A 18 34.34 -9.69 -5.07
CA GLU A 18 35.32 -8.90 -4.29
C GLU A 18 35.28 -9.24 -2.78
N VAL A 19 34.08 -9.40 -2.24
CA VAL A 19 33.93 -9.78 -0.83
C VAL A 19 34.32 -11.23 -0.59
N LEU A 20 33.81 -12.17 -1.42
CA LEU A 20 33.98 -13.59 -1.14
C LEU A 20 35.32 -14.17 -1.59
N LYS A 21 35.89 -13.69 -2.72
CA LYS A 21 37.17 -14.19 -3.25
C LYS A 21 38.37 -13.37 -2.79
N ASN A 22 38.23 -12.05 -2.76
CA ASN A 22 39.33 -11.15 -2.42
C ASN A 22 39.32 -10.77 -0.93
N HIS A 23 38.43 -11.37 -0.13
CA HIS A 23 38.31 -11.18 1.31
C HIS A 23 38.19 -9.72 1.75
N GLN A 24 37.65 -8.85 0.89
CA GLN A 24 37.42 -7.46 1.22
C GLN A 24 36.22 -7.32 2.14
N THR A 25 36.25 -6.32 3.02
CA THR A 25 35.12 -6.04 3.89
C THR A 25 33.95 -5.47 3.10
N VAL A 26 32.74 -5.82 3.50
CA VAL A 26 31.50 -5.31 2.85
C VAL A 26 31.45 -3.79 2.81
N ASP A 27 31.94 -3.13 3.87
CA ASP A 27 31.95 -1.67 3.93
C ASP A 27 32.96 -1.05 2.96
N ALA A 28 34.15 -1.65 2.79
CA ALA A 28 35.13 -1.21 1.81
C ALA A 28 34.57 -1.33 0.39
N VAL A 29 34.04 -2.49 0.04
CA VAL A 29 33.43 -2.73 -1.28
C VAL A 29 32.23 -1.82 -1.51
N SER A 30 31.38 -1.59 -0.50
CA SER A 30 30.22 -0.72 -0.63
C SER A 30 30.61 0.73 -0.94
N LYS A 31 31.66 1.23 -0.30
CA LYS A 31 32.22 2.57 -0.56
C LYS A 31 32.88 2.66 -1.92
N LEU A 32 33.68 1.66 -2.29
CA LEU A 32 34.38 1.62 -3.58
C LEU A 32 33.42 1.62 -4.76
N TYR A 33 32.36 0.82 -4.70
CA TYR A 33 31.40 0.67 -5.79
C TYR A 33 30.14 1.56 -5.66
N GLY A 34 30.03 2.39 -4.63
CA GLY A 34 28.90 3.29 -4.44
C GLY A 34 27.55 2.60 -4.23
N CYS A 35 27.55 1.39 -3.64
CA CYS A 35 26.33 0.68 -3.30
C CYS A 35 26.10 0.66 -1.78
N HIS A 36 24.84 0.55 -1.36
CA HIS A 36 24.54 0.51 0.07
C HIS A 36 24.93 -0.85 0.67
N HIS A 37 25.60 -0.84 1.84
CA HIS A 37 26.09 -2.06 2.51
C HIS A 37 25.02 -3.12 2.75
N THR A 38 23.79 -2.72 3.15
CA THR A 38 22.69 -3.68 3.33
C THR A 38 22.29 -4.38 2.04
N THR A 39 22.36 -3.68 0.91
CA THR A 39 22.06 -4.23 -0.40
C THR A 39 23.12 -5.25 -0.81
N LEU A 40 24.39 -4.96 -0.53
CA LEU A 40 25.50 -5.87 -0.79
C LEU A 40 25.40 -7.12 0.10
N HIS A 41 25.06 -6.99 1.38
CA HIS A 41 24.77 -8.12 2.26
C HIS A 41 23.66 -9.02 1.73
N ASP A 42 22.59 -8.43 1.22
CA ASP A 42 21.49 -9.22 0.63
C ASP A 42 21.96 -9.99 -0.63
N TRP A 43 22.78 -9.36 -1.48
CA TRP A 43 23.35 -10.04 -2.66
C TRP A 43 24.26 -11.21 -2.25
N ILE A 44 25.13 -11.03 -1.25
CA ILE A 44 26.02 -12.08 -0.74
C ILE A 44 25.18 -13.27 -0.27
N ARG A 45 24.19 -13.05 0.60
CA ARG A 45 23.31 -14.09 1.12
C ARG A 45 22.54 -14.84 0.04
N PHE A 46 22.06 -14.13 -1.00
CA PHE A 46 21.40 -14.76 -2.14
C PHE A 46 22.39 -15.54 -2.99
N TYR A 47 23.61 -15.06 -3.15
CA TYR A 47 24.66 -15.74 -3.88
C TYR A 47 25.12 -17.01 -3.16
N GLU A 48 25.34 -16.98 -1.86
CA GLU A 48 25.70 -18.14 -1.05
C GLU A 48 24.66 -19.25 -1.14
N LYS A 49 23.37 -18.90 -1.16
CA LYS A 49 22.32 -19.92 -1.20
C LYS A 49 21.94 -20.39 -2.59
N TYR A 50 21.93 -19.50 -3.57
CA TYR A 50 21.41 -19.79 -4.93
C TYR A 50 22.46 -19.66 -6.03
N GLY A 51 23.71 -19.36 -5.67
CA GLY A 51 24.77 -19.10 -6.62
C GLY A 51 24.47 -17.87 -7.49
N GLU A 52 25.00 -17.87 -8.69
CA GLU A 52 24.82 -16.79 -9.66
C GLU A 52 23.34 -16.52 -10.01
N LYS A 53 22.50 -17.58 -9.99
CA LYS A 53 21.04 -17.43 -10.21
C LYS A 53 20.35 -16.53 -9.19
N GLY A 54 20.91 -16.41 -7.98
CA GLY A 54 20.41 -15.52 -6.93
C GLY A 54 20.51 -14.05 -7.25
N LEU A 55 21.43 -13.65 -8.13
CA LEU A 55 21.70 -12.26 -8.51
C LEU A 55 20.94 -11.80 -9.76
N LEU A 56 20.36 -12.76 -10.53
CA LEU A 56 19.64 -12.45 -11.75
C LEU A 56 18.44 -11.52 -11.49
N PRO A 57 18.11 -10.66 -12.47
CA PRO A 57 16.90 -9.83 -12.37
C PRO A 57 15.66 -10.72 -12.31
N ARG A 58 14.79 -10.45 -11.35
CA ARG A 58 13.59 -11.23 -11.12
C ARG A 58 12.36 -10.50 -11.62
N LYS A 59 11.51 -11.21 -12.35
CA LYS A 59 10.19 -10.72 -12.75
C LYS A 59 9.30 -10.54 -11.50
N ASN A 60 8.38 -9.58 -11.54
CA ASN A 60 7.39 -9.43 -10.46
C ASN A 60 6.54 -10.71 -10.37
N LYS A 61 6.56 -11.35 -9.20
CA LYS A 61 5.76 -12.55 -8.92
C LYS A 61 4.52 -12.17 -8.13
N VAL A 62 3.39 -12.74 -8.51
CA VAL A 62 2.18 -12.73 -7.68
C VAL A 62 2.26 -13.96 -6.77
N TYR A 63 2.16 -13.73 -5.48
CA TYR A 63 2.23 -14.79 -4.47
C TYR A 63 0.83 -15.20 -4.04
N SER A 64 0.56 -16.51 -4.00
CA SER A 64 -0.71 -17.05 -3.52
C SER A 64 -0.91 -16.79 -2.02
N LEU A 65 -2.14 -16.82 -1.56
CA LEU A 65 -2.49 -16.68 -0.14
C LEU A 65 -1.80 -17.75 0.71
N LEU A 66 -1.84 -18.99 0.27
CA LEU A 66 -1.23 -20.13 0.97
C LEU A 66 0.29 -19.94 1.12
N PHE A 67 0.96 -19.45 0.08
CA PHE A 67 2.39 -19.17 0.14
C PHE A 67 2.70 -18.07 1.17
N LYS A 68 1.94 -16.97 1.18
CA LYS A 68 2.12 -15.89 2.16
C LYS A 68 1.94 -16.41 3.59
N LEU A 69 0.91 -17.21 3.83
CA LEU A 69 0.66 -17.86 5.12
C LEU A 69 1.81 -18.78 5.54
N LYS A 70 2.36 -19.58 4.60
CA LYS A 70 3.51 -20.44 4.87
C LYS A 70 4.72 -19.63 5.32
N VAL A 71 5.00 -18.51 4.66
CA VAL A 71 6.11 -17.62 5.02
C VAL A 71 5.90 -17.01 6.41
N ILE A 72 4.70 -16.53 6.72
CA ILE A 72 4.38 -15.92 8.03
C ILE A 72 4.47 -16.96 9.14
N LYS A 73 3.90 -18.15 8.95
CA LYS A 73 3.99 -19.24 9.91
C LYS A 73 5.44 -19.64 10.19
N ALA A 74 6.31 -19.65 9.17
CA ALA A 74 7.71 -19.93 9.36
C ALA A 74 8.44 -18.83 10.15
N ILE A 75 8.03 -17.56 10.00
CA ILE A 75 8.57 -16.45 10.81
C ILE A 75 8.14 -16.59 12.28
N GLU A 76 6.86 -16.90 12.52
CA GLU A 76 6.31 -16.99 13.88
C GLU A 76 6.73 -18.27 14.62
N LYS A 77 6.76 -19.42 13.93
CA LYS A 77 7.12 -20.72 14.54
C LYS A 77 8.62 -20.94 14.61
N ASP A 78 9.32 -20.70 13.48
CA ASP A 78 10.77 -20.96 13.39
C ASP A 78 11.60 -19.76 13.85
N LEU A 79 10.96 -18.68 14.36
CA LEU A 79 11.58 -17.43 14.83
C LEU A 79 12.56 -16.82 13.81
N LEU A 80 12.25 -16.98 12.52
CA LEU A 80 13.10 -16.48 11.44
C LEU A 80 13.01 -14.96 11.34
N SER A 81 14.16 -14.31 11.15
CA SER A 81 14.16 -12.90 10.76
C SER A 81 13.56 -12.73 9.36
N PHE A 82 13.04 -11.54 9.07
CA PHE A 82 12.49 -11.22 7.74
C PHE A 82 13.50 -11.45 6.61
N SER A 83 14.79 -11.18 6.87
CA SER A 83 15.87 -11.43 5.90
C SER A 83 16.09 -12.92 5.67
N GLN A 84 16.11 -13.74 6.71
CA GLN A 84 16.23 -15.19 6.61
C GLN A 84 15.03 -15.81 5.89
N ALA A 85 13.81 -15.32 6.18
CA ALA A 85 12.60 -15.74 5.47
C ALA A 85 12.69 -15.41 3.97
N CYS A 86 13.17 -14.21 3.61
CA CYS A 86 13.39 -13.86 2.20
C CYS A 86 14.32 -14.83 1.49
N ILE A 87 15.42 -15.22 2.16
CA ILE A 87 16.40 -16.15 1.60
C ILE A 87 15.81 -17.57 1.56
N LYS A 88 15.12 -18.02 2.64
CA LYS A 88 14.51 -19.36 2.70
C LYS A 88 13.49 -19.58 1.59
N PHE A 89 12.63 -18.60 1.34
CA PHE A 89 11.53 -18.67 0.39
C PHE A 89 11.79 -18.00 -0.96
N ASN A 90 13.03 -17.58 -1.21
CA ASN A 90 13.44 -16.92 -2.45
C ASN A 90 12.60 -15.68 -2.80
N ILE A 91 12.34 -14.82 -1.81
CA ILE A 91 11.61 -13.58 -1.96
C ILE A 91 12.62 -12.44 -2.16
N PRO A 92 12.54 -11.65 -3.24
CA PRO A 92 13.58 -10.69 -3.60
C PRO A 92 13.69 -9.50 -2.65
N THR A 93 12.64 -9.16 -1.90
CA THR A 93 12.58 -7.93 -1.14
C THR A 93 11.99 -8.15 0.26
N LYS A 94 12.74 -7.75 1.27
CA LYS A 94 12.34 -7.80 2.68
C LYS A 94 11.04 -7.03 2.96
N SER A 95 10.85 -5.88 2.31
CA SER A 95 9.64 -5.05 2.47
C SER A 95 8.35 -5.79 2.13
N VAL A 96 8.38 -6.72 1.18
CA VAL A 96 7.23 -7.54 0.80
C VAL A 96 6.80 -8.42 1.97
N VAL A 97 7.75 -9.11 2.60
CA VAL A 97 7.49 -9.99 3.76
C VAL A 97 7.02 -9.18 4.97
N MET A 98 7.66 -8.02 5.23
CA MET A 98 7.24 -7.11 6.29
C MET A 98 5.80 -6.63 6.11
N ASN A 99 5.41 -6.28 4.88
CA ASN A 99 4.04 -5.85 4.58
C ASN A 99 3.04 -7.00 4.79
N TRP A 100 3.37 -8.23 4.38
CA TRP A 100 2.52 -9.38 4.66
C TRP A 100 2.34 -9.62 6.16
N HIS A 101 3.41 -9.57 6.92
CA HIS A 101 3.37 -9.76 8.37
C HIS A 101 2.55 -8.66 9.06
N ARG A 102 2.72 -7.39 8.65
CA ARG A 102 1.92 -6.26 9.15
C ARG A 102 0.43 -6.43 8.84
N ASN A 103 0.10 -6.80 7.60
CA ASN A 103 -1.29 -7.00 7.19
C ASN A 103 -1.91 -8.20 7.91
N TYR A 104 -1.14 -9.27 8.12
CA TYR A 104 -1.59 -10.43 8.87
C TYR A 104 -1.85 -10.10 10.34
N LYS A 105 -0.98 -9.33 10.98
CA LYS A 105 -1.21 -8.87 12.37
C LYS A 105 -2.43 -7.95 12.50
N LYS A 106 -2.73 -7.17 11.46
CA LYS A 106 -3.87 -6.23 11.48
C LYS A 106 -5.20 -6.91 11.19
N ASP A 107 -5.28 -7.65 10.11
CA ASP A 107 -6.54 -8.14 9.54
C ASP A 107 -6.58 -9.69 9.45
N GLY A 108 -5.63 -10.39 10.07
CA GLY A 108 -5.50 -11.83 9.98
C GLY A 108 -5.27 -12.33 8.55
N VAL A 109 -5.84 -13.49 8.25
CA VAL A 109 -5.73 -14.13 6.93
C VAL A 109 -6.32 -13.26 5.82
N ILE A 110 -7.38 -12.52 6.12
CA ILE A 110 -8.08 -11.64 5.16
C ILE A 110 -7.15 -10.51 4.67
N GLY A 111 -6.27 -10.01 5.55
CA GLY A 111 -5.29 -8.98 5.21
C GLY A 111 -4.25 -9.41 4.17
N LEU A 112 -4.09 -10.71 3.93
CA LEU A 112 -3.17 -11.26 2.95
C LEU A 112 -3.77 -11.36 1.54
N ASN A 113 -5.07 -11.16 1.39
CA ASN A 113 -5.72 -11.16 0.09
C ASN A 113 -5.12 -10.06 -0.80
N HIS A 114 -5.16 -10.33 -2.11
CA HIS A 114 -4.70 -9.36 -3.10
C HIS A 114 -5.67 -8.16 -3.11
N LYS A 115 -5.18 -7.00 -2.66
CA LYS A 115 -5.91 -5.75 -2.82
C LYS A 115 -5.53 -5.15 -4.18
N PRO A 116 -6.50 -4.81 -5.05
CA PRO A 116 -6.21 -4.18 -6.33
C PRO A 116 -5.47 -2.85 -6.08
N ARG A 117 -4.44 -2.58 -6.90
CA ARG A 117 -3.77 -1.29 -6.88
C ARG A 117 -4.69 -0.25 -7.50
N GLY A 118 -5.01 0.75 -6.76
CA GLY A 118 -5.80 1.88 -7.24
C GLY A 118 -6.07 2.80 -6.06
N LYS A 119 -6.28 4.07 -6.34
CA LYS A 119 -6.96 4.93 -5.38
C LYS A 119 -8.30 4.23 -5.10
N PRO A 120 -8.69 4.01 -3.81
CA PRO A 120 -10.08 3.70 -3.55
C PRO A 120 -10.85 4.76 -4.35
N LYS A 121 -11.92 4.36 -5.04
CA LYS A 121 -12.87 5.34 -5.57
C LYS A 121 -13.32 6.09 -4.33
N SER A 122 -12.56 7.10 -3.92
CA SER A 122 -13.03 8.01 -2.90
C SER A 122 -14.36 8.46 -3.42
N MET A 123 -15.40 8.36 -2.60
CA MET A 123 -16.57 9.21 -2.80
C MET A 123 -15.99 10.50 -3.34
N GLN A 124 -16.42 10.89 -4.53
CA GLN A 124 -16.07 12.18 -5.08
C GLN A 124 -16.66 13.19 -4.10
N PHE A 125 -15.92 13.51 -3.05
CA PHE A 125 -16.08 14.81 -2.45
C PHE A 125 -15.75 15.77 -3.59
N LYS A 126 -16.79 16.17 -4.30
CA LYS A 126 -16.71 17.33 -5.18
C LYS A 126 -16.08 18.37 -4.27
N ARG A 127 -14.80 18.69 -4.49
CA ARG A 127 -14.17 19.82 -3.80
C ARG A 127 -15.14 20.95 -4.01
N ALA A 128 -15.72 21.46 -2.94
CA ALA A 128 -16.56 22.63 -3.01
C ALA A 128 -15.79 23.63 -3.87
N LYS A 129 -16.36 23.99 -5.01
CA LYS A 129 -15.73 24.99 -5.89
C LYS A 129 -15.39 26.16 -4.97
N LYS A 130 -14.11 26.56 -4.90
CA LYS A 130 -13.73 27.76 -4.18
C LYS A 130 -14.68 28.82 -4.66
N LYS A 131 -15.52 29.36 -3.75
CA LYS A 131 -16.40 30.49 -4.07
C LYS A 131 -15.51 31.53 -4.70
N SER A 132 -15.75 31.86 -5.96
CA SER A 132 -15.04 32.96 -6.60
C SER A 132 -15.37 34.23 -5.79
N ASN A 133 -14.37 35.03 -5.46
CA ASN A 133 -14.56 36.31 -4.78
C ASN A 133 -15.24 37.37 -5.68
N LYS A 134 -15.84 36.92 -6.80
CA LYS A 134 -16.63 37.81 -7.65
C LYS A 134 -17.99 38.01 -6.99
N PRO A 135 -18.52 39.26 -6.94
CA PRO A 135 -19.87 39.51 -6.49
C PRO A 135 -20.82 38.66 -7.34
N LEU A 136 -21.78 38.03 -6.67
CA LEU A 136 -22.80 37.21 -7.32
C LEU A 136 -23.61 38.08 -8.29
N THR A 137 -23.92 37.52 -9.44
CA THR A 137 -24.87 38.17 -10.33
C THR A 137 -26.27 38.10 -9.72
N ARG A 138 -27.17 39.05 -10.07
CA ARG A 138 -28.55 39.06 -9.54
C ARG A 138 -29.28 37.73 -9.79
N GLU A 139 -28.98 37.07 -10.89
CA GLU A 139 -29.54 35.74 -11.20
C GLU A 139 -29.03 34.66 -10.24
N GLU A 140 -27.75 34.68 -9.90
CA GLU A 140 -27.14 33.72 -8.96
C GLU A 140 -27.66 33.91 -7.54
N GLU A 141 -27.91 35.19 -7.11
CA GLU A 141 -28.53 35.48 -5.84
C GLU A 141 -29.97 34.94 -5.76
N LEU A 142 -30.78 35.19 -6.79
CA LEU A 142 -32.14 34.65 -6.87
C LEU A 142 -32.20 33.12 -6.92
N LEU A 143 -31.25 32.47 -7.57
CA LEU A 143 -31.14 31.01 -7.56
C LEU A 143 -30.85 30.48 -6.17
N LEU A 144 -29.90 31.06 -5.44
CA LEU A 144 -29.58 30.69 -4.07
C LEU A 144 -30.77 30.90 -3.12
N GLU A 145 -31.48 32.03 -3.27
CA GLU A 145 -32.68 32.32 -2.49
C GLU A 145 -33.79 31.28 -2.79
N ASN A 146 -34.00 30.94 -4.03
CA ASN A 146 -34.95 29.89 -4.42
C ASN A 146 -34.58 28.52 -3.86
N GLU A 147 -33.29 28.14 -3.86
CA GLU A 147 -32.83 26.90 -3.24
C GLU A 147 -33.05 26.87 -1.74
N SER A 148 -32.79 27.98 -1.04
CA SER A 148 -33.03 28.10 0.42
C SER A 148 -34.51 27.98 0.75
N LEU A 149 -35.37 28.71 0.02
CA LEU A 149 -36.82 28.67 0.22
C LEU A 149 -37.42 27.27 -0.05
N ARG A 150 -36.92 26.56 -1.07
CA ARG A 150 -37.33 25.18 -1.32
C ARG A 150 -36.93 24.25 -0.18
N ALA A 151 -35.72 24.38 0.36
CA ALA A 151 -35.27 23.63 1.49
C ALA A 151 -36.11 23.87 2.75
N GLU A 152 -36.48 25.12 3.01
CA GLU A 152 -37.36 25.49 4.12
C GLU A 152 -38.76 24.89 3.94
N LEU A 153 -39.34 24.96 2.74
CA LEU A 153 -40.63 24.33 2.43
C LEU A 153 -40.60 22.82 2.65
N ASP A 154 -39.53 22.15 2.24
CA ASP A 154 -39.39 20.73 2.43
C ASP A 154 -39.26 20.34 3.91
N LEU A 155 -38.60 21.18 4.68
CA LEU A 155 -38.49 21.00 6.12
C LEU A 155 -39.84 21.20 6.83
N LEU A 156 -40.59 22.24 6.47
CA LEU A 156 -41.93 22.48 6.99
C LEU A 156 -42.90 21.34 6.67
N LYS A 157 -42.91 20.85 5.43
CA LYS A 157 -43.73 19.69 5.02
C LYS A 157 -43.41 18.43 5.86
N LYS A 158 -42.13 18.18 6.12
CA LYS A 158 -41.71 17.04 6.98
C LYS A 158 -42.21 17.26 8.41
N LEU A 159 -42.12 18.46 8.93
CA LEU A 159 -42.59 18.80 10.29
C LEU A 159 -44.10 18.65 10.43
N GLU A 160 -44.87 19.15 9.44
CA GLU A 160 -46.33 18.95 9.40
C GLU A 160 -46.69 17.44 9.34
N ALA A 161 -45.99 16.64 8.52
CA ALA A 161 -46.22 15.22 8.42
C ALA A 161 -45.94 14.51 9.78
N LEU A 162 -44.92 14.92 10.51
CA LEU A 162 -44.64 14.38 11.84
C LEU A 162 -45.70 14.76 12.85
N ILE A 163 -46.17 16.02 12.85
CA ILE A 163 -47.28 16.47 13.73
C ILE A 163 -48.55 15.69 13.46
N GLN A 164 -48.90 15.47 12.18
CA GLN A 164 -50.06 14.67 11.81
C GLN A 164 -49.91 13.21 12.27
N GLN A 165 -48.71 12.64 12.15
CA GLN A 165 -48.44 11.28 12.66
C GLN A 165 -48.60 11.18 14.19
N GLU A 166 -48.15 12.20 14.93
CA GLU A 166 -48.31 12.23 16.39
C GLU A 166 -49.78 12.40 16.81
N GLN A 167 -50.52 13.28 16.11
CA GLN A 167 -51.98 13.44 16.36
C GLN A 167 -52.73 12.14 16.07
N ASN A 168 -52.42 11.47 14.97
CA ASN A 168 -53.03 10.19 14.63
C ASN A 168 -52.70 9.07 15.64
N LYS A 169 -51.54 9.12 16.28
CA LYS A 169 -51.17 8.16 17.34
C LYS A 169 -51.94 8.44 18.65
N LYS A 170 -52.25 9.67 18.95
CA LYS A 170 -53.02 10.08 20.16
C LYS A 170 -54.52 9.76 20.05
N HIS A 171 -55.02 9.59 18.81
CA HIS A 171 -56.45 9.36 18.51
C HIS A 171 -56.75 7.87 18.17
N LYS A 172 -55.77 6.97 18.35
CA LYS A 172 -56.08 5.52 18.29
C LYS A 172 -56.59 5.07 19.65
N PRO A 173 -57.81 4.51 19.70
CA PRO A 173 -58.43 3.99 20.93
C PRO A 173 -57.63 2.77 21.49
#